data_a013335dba9b89ce4e8f1dd65c82efef
#
_entry.id   a013335dba9b89ce4e8f1dd65c82efef
#
_cell.length_a   1.000
_cell.length_b   1.000
_cell.length_c   1.000
_cell.angle_alpha   90.00
_cell.angle_beta   90.00
_cell.angle_gamma   90.00
#
_symmetry.space_group_name_H-M   'P 1'
#
loop_
_entity.id
_entity.type
_entity.pdbx_description
1 polymer ?
#
loop_
_entity_poly.entity_id
_entity_poly.type
_entity_poly.pdbx_seq_one_letter_code
_entity_poly.pdbx_strand_id
1 'polypeptide(L)'
;MKQSADLKRLLTSIDHKSYPAYKDVRGAYDFNTYILSIDHVQGDPFASPSKVSIQVRHAKAGFPAELFDTPWKKTALEDYLLRCFSREIGRLSFKAKGSGKSGLIATSRPGQEVLSRTACEIGRNEITARFEVGFPAFGRTINSGELIRIFFDFLPGCVENVFFYRRQNNAEIKKRITLADDQHFIRNELKRLDLISFVADGSILPRETGVSDRPMKGSVAFHSPDSLRITLNLPGHGPISGMAIHRGITLIVGGGYHGKSTLLKALESGVYNHIPGDGREYVITDETAVKLRAEDGRSINHVDISLFIRDLPNKKDTTCFSTADASGSTSQAAAVIESIEAGTRAFLIDEDTSATNFMLRDDLMQRIVSRDKEPITPFIERARDLYKQAGISTVLVAGSSGAYFFIADTIIQMDAYRPFDITEMVKNACEQEVSKPAIQAPGFKLPTAGRKLAAGGTGRAVGAMALNFGDSRAEAGGESQEEGENSGRSGRFGNRGGSASDAGRFERGRGGRHETDRNSDRNTRIKVRVHDKHSFQVAKEPVDLRFVEQLADSEQTAALAQMVRYCLEKGLLERCTVQETVATLLKAYEADGLSVFSDASYAAMGLAMPRVQEIYACLNRFRG
;
A
#
# COMPACT_ATOMS: atom_id res chain seq x y z
N MET A 1 0.79 24.09 -29.68
CA MET A 1 1.86 23.53 -28.85
C MET A 1 3.15 24.26 -29.22
N LYS A 2 3.97 24.64 -28.23
CA LYS A 2 5.26 25.32 -28.46
C LYS A 2 6.29 24.30 -28.98
N GLN A 3 7.31 24.80 -29.70
CA GLN A 3 8.42 23.97 -30.17
C GLN A 3 9.55 23.90 -29.14
N SER A 4 10.38 22.88 -29.20
CA SER A 4 11.57 22.74 -28.33
C SER A 4 12.49 23.97 -28.40
N ALA A 5 12.63 24.58 -29.59
CA ALA A 5 13.38 25.84 -29.77
C ALA A 5 12.79 27.01 -28.96
N ASP A 6 11.48 27.04 -28.74
CA ASP A 6 10.83 28.08 -27.91
C ASP A 6 11.21 27.90 -26.44
N LEU A 7 11.26 26.64 -25.96
CA LEU A 7 11.74 26.34 -24.60
C LEU A 7 13.20 26.79 -24.43
N LYS A 8 14.06 26.48 -25.40
CA LYS A 8 15.49 26.85 -25.33
C LYS A 8 15.66 28.37 -25.28
N ARG A 9 14.94 29.11 -26.14
CA ARG A 9 14.96 30.59 -26.13
C ARG A 9 14.47 31.15 -24.80
N LEU A 10 13.37 30.59 -24.25
CA LEU A 10 12.80 31.03 -22.98
C LEU A 10 13.79 30.78 -21.83
N LEU A 11 14.38 29.58 -21.76
CA LEU A 11 15.39 29.25 -20.75
C LEU A 11 16.59 30.22 -20.84
N THR A 12 17.10 30.49 -22.04
CA THR A 12 18.20 31.47 -22.23
C THR A 12 17.80 32.86 -21.75
N SER A 13 16.56 33.29 -21.99
CA SER A 13 16.07 34.63 -21.62
C SER A 13 15.89 34.84 -20.11
N ILE A 14 15.76 33.78 -19.35
CA ILE A 14 15.58 33.82 -17.89
C ILE A 14 16.86 33.48 -17.12
N ASP A 15 17.97 33.22 -17.83
CA ASP A 15 19.24 32.90 -17.20
C ASP A 15 19.69 34.03 -16.27
N HIS A 16 20.33 33.67 -15.15
CA HIS A 16 20.76 34.58 -14.09
C HIS A 16 19.63 35.40 -13.43
N LYS A 17 18.35 35.21 -13.79
CA LYS A 17 17.21 35.80 -13.04
C LYS A 17 16.96 35.07 -11.72
N SER A 18 16.08 35.64 -10.90
CA SER A 18 15.63 35.01 -9.66
C SER A 18 14.85 33.72 -9.94
N TYR A 19 14.98 32.72 -9.07
CA TYR A 19 14.43 31.37 -9.24
C TYR A 19 12.94 31.31 -9.63
N PRO A 20 12.04 32.17 -9.11
CA PRO A 20 10.63 32.17 -9.50
C PRO A 20 10.37 32.37 -11.01
N ALA A 21 11.31 32.94 -11.77
CA ALA A 21 11.15 33.09 -13.23
C ALA A 21 11.13 31.74 -13.98
N TYR A 22 11.55 30.63 -13.36
CA TYR A 22 11.34 29.30 -13.91
C TYR A 22 9.85 28.95 -14.10
N LYS A 23 8.89 29.64 -13.44
CA LYS A 23 7.46 29.41 -13.64
C LYS A 23 7.02 29.66 -15.08
N ASP A 24 7.74 30.53 -15.80
CA ASP A 24 7.42 30.90 -17.18
C ASP A 24 7.65 29.74 -18.17
N VAL A 25 8.48 28.74 -17.80
CA VAL A 25 8.73 27.56 -18.65
C VAL A 25 7.66 26.49 -18.55
N ARG A 26 6.65 26.64 -17.68
CA ARG A 26 5.55 25.69 -17.58
C ARG A 26 4.81 25.56 -18.91
N GLY A 27 4.55 24.31 -19.33
CA GLY A 27 3.82 24.02 -20.56
C GLY A 27 4.34 22.82 -21.31
N ALA A 28 3.76 22.55 -22.48
CA ALA A 28 4.10 21.42 -23.34
C ALA A 28 4.88 21.89 -24.58
N TYR A 29 5.94 21.17 -24.91
CA TYR A 29 6.91 21.45 -25.95
C TYR A 29 7.13 20.25 -26.86
N ASP A 30 7.06 20.46 -28.17
CA ASP A 30 7.29 19.41 -29.16
C ASP A 30 8.79 19.29 -29.45
N PHE A 31 9.35 18.12 -29.14
CA PHE A 31 10.72 17.70 -29.45
C PHE A 31 10.76 16.82 -30.71
N ASN A 32 9.76 16.88 -31.57
CA ASN A 32 9.58 16.10 -32.79
C ASN A 32 9.36 14.59 -32.55
N THR A 33 10.19 13.92 -31.77
CA THR A 33 10.06 12.49 -31.45
C THR A 33 9.16 12.22 -30.24
N TYR A 34 9.06 13.18 -29.34
CA TYR A 34 8.21 13.14 -28.14
C TYR A 34 7.73 14.54 -27.76
N ILE A 35 6.75 14.64 -26.90
CA ILE A 35 6.30 15.87 -26.26
C ILE A 35 6.90 15.88 -24.84
N LEU A 36 7.56 16.98 -24.46
CA LEU A 36 7.98 17.26 -23.10
C LEU A 36 6.98 18.20 -22.44
N SER A 37 6.39 17.81 -21.31
CA SER A 37 5.53 18.66 -20.50
C SER A 37 6.18 19.01 -19.18
N ILE A 38 6.27 20.29 -18.86
CA ILE A 38 6.66 20.81 -17.55
C ILE A 38 5.37 21.11 -16.82
N ASP A 39 4.92 20.15 -15.98
CA ASP A 39 3.59 20.16 -15.36
C ASP A 39 3.56 21.05 -14.11
N HIS A 40 4.66 21.05 -13.34
CA HIS A 40 4.82 21.88 -12.15
C HIS A 40 6.28 22.31 -12.00
N VAL A 41 6.48 23.55 -11.62
CA VAL A 41 7.83 24.12 -11.35
C VAL A 41 7.96 24.33 -9.83
N GLN A 42 9.04 23.81 -9.27
CA GLN A 42 9.37 23.96 -7.84
C GLN A 42 9.57 25.44 -7.46
N GLY A 43 9.28 25.79 -6.20
CA GLY A 43 9.32 27.17 -5.71
C GLY A 43 10.72 27.73 -5.48
N ASP A 44 11.67 26.87 -5.09
CA ASP A 44 13.09 27.15 -4.89
C ASP A 44 13.94 25.87 -5.04
N PRO A 45 15.28 25.95 -5.10
CA PRO A 45 16.14 24.77 -5.33
C PRO A 45 16.09 23.70 -4.23
N PHE A 46 15.57 24.01 -3.04
CA PHE A 46 15.49 23.10 -1.90
C PHE A 46 14.10 22.47 -1.75
N ALA A 47 13.08 23.02 -2.43
CA ALA A 47 11.70 22.50 -2.43
C ALA A 47 11.60 21.12 -3.12
N SER A 48 10.39 20.54 -3.10
CA SER A 48 10.11 19.32 -3.89
C SER A 48 10.38 19.58 -5.38
N PRO A 49 11.03 18.64 -6.10
CA PRO A 49 11.44 18.85 -7.50
C PRO A 49 10.28 19.16 -8.42
N SER A 50 10.58 19.81 -9.54
CA SER A 50 9.61 20.08 -10.62
C SER A 50 9.07 18.78 -11.21
N LYS A 51 7.79 18.76 -11.56
CA LYS A 51 7.12 17.61 -12.16
C LYS A 51 7.13 17.75 -13.67
N VAL A 52 7.62 16.71 -14.32
CA VAL A 52 7.84 16.69 -15.77
C VAL A 52 7.30 15.38 -16.32
N SER A 53 6.76 15.42 -17.52
CA SER A 53 6.32 14.22 -18.23
C SER A 53 6.78 14.24 -19.69
N ILE A 54 6.94 13.06 -20.25
CA ILE A 54 7.15 12.84 -21.68
C ILE A 54 6.03 12.00 -22.25
N GLN A 55 5.66 12.25 -23.50
CA GLN A 55 4.64 11.53 -24.24
C GLN A 55 5.20 11.12 -25.60
N VAL A 56 5.21 9.81 -25.87
CA VAL A 56 5.67 9.24 -27.14
C VAL A 56 4.50 8.55 -27.83
N ARG A 57 4.08 9.07 -29.00
CA ARG A 57 2.98 8.47 -29.77
C ARG A 57 3.32 7.05 -30.21
N HIS A 58 2.36 6.11 -30.20
CA HIS A 58 2.57 4.71 -30.60
C HIS A 58 3.19 4.57 -31.98
N ALA A 59 2.74 5.42 -32.95
CA ALA A 59 3.29 5.44 -34.31
C ALA A 59 4.81 5.73 -34.36
N LYS A 60 5.35 6.45 -33.34
CA LYS A 60 6.79 6.74 -33.23
C LYS A 60 7.50 5.73 -32.33
N ALA A 61 6.88 5.31 -31.23
CA ALA A 61 7.41 4.32 -30.31
C ALA A 61 7.63 2.94 -30.96
N GLY A 62 6.69 2.53 -31.84
CA GLY A 62 6.80 1.33 -32.66
C GLY A 62 6.66 0.00 -31.93
N PHE A 63 6.11 -0.02 -30.70
CA PHE A 63 5.84 -1.27 -29.98
C PHE A 63 4.68 -2.00 -30.66
N PRO A 64 4.83 -3.30 -30.99
CA PRO A 64 3.74 -4.14 -31.48
C PRO A 64 2.56 -4.18 -30.49
N ALA A 65 1.33 -4.09 -31.01
CA ALA A 65 0.12 -4.06 -30.17
C ALA A 65 -0.05 -5.32 -29.31
N GLU A 66 0.40 -6.47 -29.79
CA GLU A 66 0.37 -7.76 -29.09
C GLU A 66 1.16 -7.80 -27.77
N LEU A 67 2.06 -6.82 -27.56
CA LEU A 67 2.83 -6.71 -26.32
C LEU A 67 2.05 -6.06 -25.18
N PHE A 68 0.89 -5.46 -25.47
CA PHE A 68 0.05 -4.75 -24.49
C PHE A 68 -1.46 -4.84 -24.78
N ASP A 69 -1.89 -5.88 -25.50
CA ASP A 69 -3.27 -6.15 -25.88
C ASP A 69 -4.16 -6.63 -24.71
N THR A 70 -3.56 -7.03 -23.62
CA THR A 70 -4.25 -7.45 -22.41
C THR A 70 -3.80 -6.61 -21.19
N PRO A 71 -4.62 -6.49 -20.13
CA PRO A 71 -4.24 -5.70 -18.95
C PRO A 71 -2.93 -6.14 -18.29
N TRP A 72 -2.68 -7.46 -18.17
CA TRP A 72 -1.47 -7.98 -17.54
C TRP A 72 -0.23 -7.77 -18.39
N LYS A 73 -0.30 -7.94 -19.72
CA LYS A 73 0.81 -7.62 -20.64
C LYS A 73 1.12 -6.14 -20.63
N LYS A 74 0.07 -5.29 -20.68
CA LYS A 74 0.21 -3.84 -20.58
C LYS A 74 0.97 -3.45 -19.32
N THR A 75 0.54 -3.93 -18.16
CA THR A 75 1.21 -3.65 -16.87
C THR A 75 2.65 -4.17 -16.85
N ALA A 76 2.92 -5.35 -17.42
CA ALA A 76 4.27 -5.89 -17.50
C ALA A 76 5.19 -5.06 -18.42
N LEU A 77 4.68 -4.52 -19.53
CA LEU A 77 5.44 -3.65 -20.41
C LEU A 77 5.67 -2.26 -19.76
N GLU A 78 4.66 -1.69 -19.11
CA GLU A 78 4.77 -0.44 -18.34
C GLU A 78 5.85 -0.54 -17.26
N ASP A 79 5.83 -1.61 -16.48
CA ASP A 79 6.83 -1.89 -15.44
C ASP A 79 8.23 -2.05 -16.02
N TYR A 80 8.37 -2.77 -17.13
CA TYR A 80 9.66 -2.91 -17.82
C TYR A 80 10.23 -1.58 -18.30
N LEU A 81 9.41 -0.79 -19.00
CA LEU A 81 9.81 0.52 -19.51
C LEU A 81 10.18 1.47 -18.36
N LEU A 82 9.41 1.46 -17.29
CA LEU A 82 9.69 2.25 -16.09
C LEU A 82 11.05 1.88 -15.46
N ARG A 83 11.34 0.59 -15.31
CA ARG A 83 12.64 0.12 -14.78
C ARG A 83 13.80 0.54 -15.68
N CYS A 84 13.62 0.45 -17.00
CA CYS A 84 14.63 0.92 -17.96
C CYS A 84 14.82 2.44 -17.85
N PHE A 85 13.74 3.20 -17.79
CA PHE A 85 13.78 4.65 -17.67
C PHE A 85 14.42 5.11 -16.35
N SER A 86 14.02 4.52 -15.23
CA SER A 86 14.59 4.78 -13.91
C SER A 86 16.11 4.56 -13.90
N ARG A 87 16.59 3.50 -14.55
CA ARG A 87 18.03 3.20 -14.67
C ARG A 87 18.78 4.21 -15.56
N GLU A 88 18.20 4.58 -16.71
CA GLU A 88 18.82 5.53 -17.63
C GLU A 88 18.94 6.92 -17.02
N ILE A 89 17.82 7.48 -16.50
CA ILE A 89 17.86 8.82 -15.88
C ILE A 89 18.66 8.85 -14.59
N GLY A 90 18.67 7.73 -13.83
CA GLY A 90 19.44 7.59 -12.60
C GLY A 90 20.96 7.74 -12.81
N ARG A 91 21.47 7.28 -13.97
CA ARG A 91 22.90 7.45 -14.36
C ARG A 91 23.27 8.91 -14.65
N LEU A 92 22.28 9.75 -14.94
CA LEU A 92 22.45 11.15 -15.33
C LEU A 92 22.09 12.11 -14.19
N SER A 93 21.40 11.62 -13.17
CA SER A 93 21.01 12.39 -11.99
C SER A 93 22.23 13.02 -11.32
N PHE A 94 22.13 14.30 -10.98
CA PHE A 94 23.19 15.14 -10.40
C PHE A 94 24.45 15.35 -11.28
N LYS A 95 24.42 15.00 -12.58
CA LYS A 95 25.48 15.42 -13.52
C LYS A 95 25.38 16.92 -13.84
N ALA A 96 24.17 17.46 -13.92
CA ALA A 96 23.94 18.90 -13.93
C ALA A 96 24.18 19.47 -12.52
N LYS A 97 24.87 20.61 -12.43
CA LYS A 97 25.36 21.16 -11.16
C LYS A 97 24.50 22.31 -10.65
N GLY A 98 24.50 22.50 -9.32
CA GLY A 98 23.82 23.61 -8.67
C GLY A 98 23.53 23.35 -7.19
N SER A 99 22.80 24.28 -6.57
CA SER A 99 22.45 24.24 -5.14
C SER A 99 21.23 23.35 -4.86
N GLY A 100 21.15 22.80 -3.66
CA GLY A 100 20.02 22.02 -3.20
C GLY A 100 19.77 20.77 -4.05
N LYS A 101 18.56 20.63 -4.61
CA LYS A 101 18.16 19.51 -5.47
C LYS A 101 18.50 19.71 -6.94
N SER A 102 19.26 20.74 -7.30
CA SER A 102 19.66 21.02 -8.68
C SER A 102 20.28 19.78 -9.36
N GLY A 103 19.83 19.49 -10.56
CA GLY A 103 20.33 18.36 -11.33
C GLY A 103 19.78 16.99 -10.91
N LEU A 104 18.93 16.88 -9.89
CA LEU A 104 18.19 15.66 -9.61
C LEU A 104 17.32 15.30 -10.81
N ILE A 105 17.38 14.06 -11.25
CA ILE A 105 16.44 13.47 -12.21
C ILE A 105 16.01 12.12 -11.60
N ALA A 106 14.73 11.96 -11.30
CA ALA A 106 14.23 10.78 -10.62
C ALA A 106 12.83 10.37 -11.11
N THR A 107 12.55 9.08 -11.09
CA THR A 107 11.22 8.51 -11.26
C THR A 107 11.03 7.36 -10.28
N SER A 108 9.87 6.72 -10.29
CA SER A 108 9.57 5.55 -9.46
C SER A 108 10.62 4.45 -9.62
N ARG A 109 10.93 3.76 -8.51
CA ARG A 109 11.88 2.64 -8.45
C ARG A 109 11.17 1.38 -7.98
N PRO A 110 10.54 0.60 -8.90
CA PRO A 110 9.79 -0.59 -8.53
C PRO A 110 10.66 -1.64 -7.83
N GLY A 111 10.09 -2.32 -6.81
CA GLY A 111 10.63 -3.51 -6.14
C GLY A 111 10.57 -4.76 -7.04
N GLN A 112 10.31 -5.93 -6.46
CA GLN A 112 10.21 -7.19 -7.22
C GLN A 112 8.81 -7.39 -7.83
N GLU A 113 7.80 -6.75 -7.27
CA GLU A 113 6.41 -6.85 -7.68
C GLU A 113 6.14 -6.00 -8.93
N VAL A 114 5.28 -6.50 -9.80
CA VAL A 114 4.81 -5.82 -11.02
C VAL A 114 3.46 -5.15 -10.73
N LEU A 115 3.45 -3.83 -10.69
CA LEU A 115 2.28 -3.02 -10.32
C LEU A 115 1.97 -1.99 -11.43
N SER A 116 0.68 -1.71 -11.64
CA SER A 116 0.26 -0.54 -12.43
C SER A 116 0.62 0.75 -11.68
N ARG A 117 1.31 1.69 -12.38
CA ARG A 117 1.85 2.92 -11.77
C ARG A 117 1.62 4.13 -12.67
N THR A 118 1.37 5.28 -12.04
CA THR A 118 1.31 6.55 -12.78
C THR A 118 2.63 6.98 -13.40
N ALA A 119 3.76 6.44 -12.94
CA ALA A 119 5.08 6.81 -13.44
C ALA A 119 5.32 6.41 -14.91
N CYS A 120 4.69 5.33 -15.39
CA CYS A 120 4.71 4.94 -16.79
C CYS A 120 3.37 4.31 -17.17
N GLU A 121 2.70 4.87 -18.14
CA GLU A 121 1.37 4.45 -18.60
C GLU A 121 1.35 4.32 -20.13
N ILE A 122 0.82 3.21 -20.62
CA ILE A 122 0.52 2.98 -22.03
C ILE A 122 -0.94 3.34 -22.25
N GLY A 123 -1.20 4.55 -22.78
CA GLY A 123 -2.52 5.03 -23.13
C GLY A 123 -3.01 4.51 -24.48
N ARG A 124 -4.14 4.99 -24.96
CA ARG A 124 -4.70 4.60 -26.28
C ARG A 124 -3.81 5.03 -27.45
N ASN A 125 -3.19 6.21 -27.37
CA ASN A 125 -2.47 6.83 -28.47
C ASN A 125 -0.97 6.97 -28.24
N GLU A 126 -0.52 6.87 -26.98
CA GLU A 126 0.84 7.22 -26.60
C GLU A 126 1.27 6.51 -25.32
N ILE A 127 2.58 6.46 -25.12
CA ILE A 127 3.25 6.07 -23.88
C ILE A 127 3.59 7.35 -23.13
N THR A 128 3.15 7.45 -21.88
CA THR A 128 3.48 8.59 -21.00
C THR A 128 4.41 8.12 -19.89
N ALA A 129 5.54 8.83 -19.71
CA ALA A 129 6.40 8.60 -18.55
C ALA A 129 6.55 9.89 -17.75
N ARG A 130 6.44 9.79 -16.41
CA ARG A 130 6.49 10.93 -15.49
C ARG A 130 7.70 10.81 -14.59
N PHE A 131 8.34 11.95 -14.35
CA PHE A 131 9.57 12.03 -13.55
C PHE A 131 9.73 13.40 -12.91
N GLU A 132 10.68 13.50 -12.03
CA GLU A 132 11.02 14.73 -11.32
C GLU A 132 12.34 15.28 -11.81
N VAL A 133 12.42 16.61 -11.91
CA VAL A 133 13.66 17.32 -12.22
C VAL A 133 13.89 18.43 -11.22
N GLY A 134 15.04 18.41 -10.55
CA GLY A 134 15.52 19.51 -9.73
C GLY A 134 16.10 20.60 -10.63
N PHE A 135 15.37 21.70 -10.81
CA PHE A 135 15.79 22.80 -11.70
C PHE A 135 17.04 23.48 -11.16
N PRO A 136 18.09 23.60 -12.00
CA PRO A 136 19.40 24.06 -11.54
C PRO A 136 19.45 25.55 -11.16
N ALA A 137 20.16 25.85 -10.07
CA ALA A 137 20.42 27.21 -9.64
C ALA A 137 21.75 27.30 -8.87
N PHE A 138 22.36 28.49 -8.84
CA PHE A 138 23.40 28.87 -7.88
C PHE A 138 22.75 29.73 -6.79
N GLY A 139 22.69 29.21 -5.55
CA GLY A 139 21.86 29.82 -4.53
C GLY A 139 20.40 29.85 -4.98
N ARG A 140 19.83 31.04 -5.21
CA ARG A 140 18.49 31.24 -5.76
C ARG A 140 18.48 31.93 -7.13
N THR A 141 19.64 31.94 -7.81
CA THR A 141 19.80 32.46 -9.16
C THR A 141 19.75 31.34 -10.17
N ILE A 142 18.95 31.49 -11.19
CA ILE A 142 18.76 30.49 -12.26
C ILE A 142 20.08 30.17 -12.94
N ASN A 143 20.32 28.87 -13.14
CA ASN A 143 21.37 28.35 -14.02
C ASN A 143 20.72 27.59 -15.16
N SER A 144 20.24 28.33 -16.17
CA SER A 144 19.49 27.76 -17.27
C SER A 144 20.33 26.87 -18.17
N GLY A 145 21.63 27.10 -18.27
CA GLY A 145 22.54 26.28 -19.07
C GLY A 145 22.54 24.81 -18.63
N GLU A 146 22.53 24.56 -17.33
CA GLU A 146 22.43 23.19 -16.82
C GLU A 146 21.03 22.56 -17.03
N LEU A 147 19.94 23.34 -17.01
CA LEU A 147 18.62 22.83 -17.35
C LEU A 147 18.48 22.54 -18.86
N ILE A 148 19.07 23.39 -19.71
CA ILE A 148 19.17 23.11 -21.15
C ILE A 148 19.92 21.80 -21.36
N ARG A 149 21.03 21.57 -20.67
CA ARG A 149 21.79 20.31 -20.73
C ARG A 149 20.92 19.09 -20.34
N ILE A 150 20.09 19.21 -19.29
CA ILE A 150 19.15 18.14 -18.91
C ILE A 150 18.17 17.83 -20.03
N PHE A 151 17.48 18.85 -20.56
CA PHE A 151 16.38 18.62 -21.49
C PHE A 151 16.82 18.40 -22.94
N PHE A 152 17.96 18.93 -23.36
CA PHE A 152 18.39 18.86 -24.76
C PHE A 152 19.55 17.89 -25.00
N ASP A 153 20.42 17.64 -23.99
CA ASP A 153 21.55 16.72 -24.17
C ASP A 153 21.31 15.35 -23.52
N PHE A 154 20.72 15.32 -22.30
CA PHE A 154 20.54 14.07 -21.55
C PHE A 154 19.24 13.36 -21.90
N LEU A 155 18.12 14.04 -21.80
CA LEU A 155 16.80 13.46 -21.90
C LEU A 155 16.50 12.82 -23.28
N PRO A 156 16.88 13.43 -24.43
CA PRO A 156 16.60 12.83 -25.73
C PRO A 156 17.16 11.41 -25.88
N GLY A 157 18.39 11.20 -25.43
CA GLY A 157 19.02 9.87 -25.44
C GLY A 157 18.31 8.86 -24.55
N CYS A 158 17.88 9.28 -23.35
CA CYS A 158 17.08 8.41 -22.47
C CYS A 158 15.75 8.04 -23.10
N VAL A 159 15.05 9.00 -23.70
CA VAL A 159 13.75 8.75 -24.36
C VAL A 159 13.93 7.80 -25.54
N GLU A 160 14.93 8.01 -26.39
CA GLU A 160 15.18 7.15 -27.53
C GLU A 160 15.57 5.73 -27.11
N ASN A 161 16.42 5.59 -26.12
CA ASN A 161 16.87 4.29 -25.64
C ASN A 161 15.76 3.49 -24.95
N VAL A 162 14.75 4.15 -24.35
CA VAL A 162 13.72 3.45 -23.56
C VAL A 162 12.41 3.31 -24.32
N PHE A 163 11.91 4.37 -24.96
CA PHE A 163 10.52 4.41 -25.48
C PHE A 163 10.42 4.15 -26.98
N PHE A 164 11.51 3.70 -27.62
CA PHE A 164 11.48 3.27 -29.01
C PHE A 164 11.81 1.78 -29.10
N TYR A 165 10.87 0.98 -29.64
CA TYR A 165 10.99 -0.48 -29.72
C TYR A 165 12.26 -0.94 -30.45
N ARG A 166 12.66 -0.23 -31.52
CA ARG A 166 13.90 -0.51 -32.28
C ARG A 166 15.19 -0.43 -31.46
N ARG A 167 15.17 0.22 -30.29
CA ARG A 167 16.31 0.37 -29.37
C ARG A 167 16.26 -0.61 -28.20
N GLN A 168 15.15 -1.34 -28.06
CA GLN A 168 14.94 -2.22 -26.93
C GLN A 168 15.55 -3.61 -27.16
N ASN A 169 15.82 -4.29 -26.05
CA ASN A 169 16.12 -5.71 -26.06
C ASN A 169 14.81 -6.51 -26.19
N ASN A 170 14.48 -6.87 -27.43
CA ASN A 170 13.23 -7.59 -27.74
C ASN A 170 13.13 -8.95 -27.05
N ALA A 171 14.25 -9.64 -26.80
CA ALA A 171 14.25 -10.90 -26.06
C ALA A 171 13.84 -10.72 -24.60
N GLU A 172 14.32 -9.64 -23.96
CA GLU A 172 13.96 -9.31 -22.57
C GLU A 172 12.48 -8.88 -22.47
N ILE A 173 11.99 -8.08 -23.41
CA ILE A 173 10.55 -7.73 -23.46
C ILE A 173 9.72 -9.01 -23.61
N LYS A 174 10.04 -9.87 -24.59
CA LYS A 174 9.34 -11.12 -24.82
C LYS A 174 9.31 -11.99 -23.55
N LYS A 175 10.47 -12.12 -22.86
CA LYS A 175 10.56 -12.88 -21.60
C LYS A 175 9.58 -12.34 -20.53
N ARG A 176 9.43 -11.01 -20.40
CA ARG A 176 8.52 -10.40 -19.42
C ARG A 176 7.05 -10.58 -19.79
N ILE A 177 6.72 -10.42 -21.06
CA ILE A 177 5.35 -10.60 -21.54
C ILE A 177 4.93 -12.07 -21.43
N THR A 178 5.81 -12.99 -21.82
CA THR A 178 5.59 -14.44 -21.66
C THR A 178 5.37 -14.81 -20.19
N LEU A 179 6.20 -14.27 -19.27
CA LEU A 179 6.02 -14.51 -17.83
C LEU A 179 4.67 -13.96 -17.34
N ALA A 180 4.25 -12.79 -17.82
CA ALA A 180 2.95 -12.23 -17.42
C ALA A 180 1.77 -13.11 -17.91
N ASP A 181 1.86 -13.68 -19.13
CA ASP A 181 0.89 -14.65 -19.64
C ASP A 181 0.88 -15.92 -18.78
N ASP A 182 2.05 -16.46 -18.45
CA ASP A 182 2.19 -17.64 -17.59
C ASP A 182 1.59 -17.40 -16.18
N GLN A 183 1.90 -16.27 -15.56
CA GLN A 183 1.37 -15.92 -14.25
C GLN A 183 -0.15 -15.74 -14.29
N HIS A 184 -0.68 -15.11 -15.33
CA HIS A 184 -2.13 -15.00 -15.52
C HIS A 184 -2.77 -16.38 -15.73
N PHE A 185 -2.14 -17.26 -16.52
CA PHE A 185 -2.60 -18.63 -16.71
C PHE A 185 -2.66 -19.39 -15.38
N ILE A 186 -1.59 -19.33 -14.55
CA ILE A 186 -1.59 -20.00 -13.24
C ILE A 186 -2.74 -19.47 -12.36
N ARG A 187 -3.01 -18.16 -12.31
CA ARG A 187 -4.14 -17.60 -11.56
C ARG A 187 -5.50 -18.17 -12.00
N ASN A 188 -5.68 -18.42 -13.28
CA ASN A 188 -6.88 -19.07 -13.81
C ASN A 188 -6.92 -20.55 -13.44
N GLU A 189 -5.79 -21.24 -13.47
CA GLU A 189 -5.67 -22.63 -13.05
C GLU A 189 -5.94 -22.82 -11.54
N LEU A 190 -5.53 -21.87 -10.69
CA LEU A 190 -5.91 -21.91 -9.27
C LEU A 190 -7.44 -21.97 -9.11
N LYS A 191 -8.17 -21.17 -9.88
CA LYS A 191 -9.65 -21.16 -9.85
C LYS A 191 -10.23 -22.45 -10.40
N ARG A 192 -9.68 -22.99 -11.50
CA ARG A 192 -10.15 -24.22 -12.17
C ARG A 192 -9.91 -25.46 -11.34
N LEU A 193 -8.76 -25.55 -10.68
CA LEU A 193 -8.31 -26.70 -9.88
C LEU A 193 -8.69 -26.61 -8.41
N ASP A 194 -9.44 -25.59 -8.03
CA ASP A 194 -9.85 -25.31 -6.64
C ASP A 194 -8.65 -25.22 -5.68
N LEU A 195 -7.67 -24.40 -6.05
CA LEU A 195 -6.44 -24.16 -5.31
C LEU A 195 -6.42 -22.77 -4.65
N ILE A 196 -5.68 -22.66 -3.55
CA ILE A 196 -5.31 -21.38 -2.91
C ILE A 196 -4.02 -20.85 -3.53
N SER A 197 -3.03 -21.74 -3.76
CA SER A 197 -1.72 -21.32 -4.21
C SER A 197 -1.01 -22.45 -4.99
N PHE A 198 -0.08 -22.04 -5.84
CA PHE A 198 0.89 -22.89 -6.53
C PHE A 198 2.29 -22.38 -6.22
N VAL A 199 3.20 -23.26 -5.79
CA VAL A 199 4.61 -22.97 -5.52
C VAL A 199 5.46 -23.85 -6.41
N ALA A 200 6.07 -23.26 -7.44
CA ALA A 200 6.84 -24.02 -8.42
C ALA A 200 8.13 -24.62 -7.83
N ASP A 201 8.48 -25.82 -8.25
CA ASP A 201 9.77 -26.42 -7.97
C ASP A 201 10.90 -25.55 -8.55
N GLY A 202 12.01 -25.44 -7.80
CA GLY A 202 13.12 -24.56 -8.14
C GLY A 202 12.97 -23.11 -7.67
N SER A 203 11.83 -22.71 -7.11
CA SER A 203 11.64 -21.37 -6.56
C SER A 203 12.60 -21.06 -5.41
N ILE A 204 13.08 -19.83 -5.33
CA ILE A 204 13.93 -19.32 -4.26
C ILE A 204 13.06 -18.49 -3.31
N LEU A 205 12.63 -19.12 -2.23
CA LEU A 205 11.68 -18.49 -1.31
C LEU A 205 12.32 -17.46 -0.36
N PRO A 206 13.52 -17.69 0.23
CA PRO A 206 14.11 -16.76 1.16
C PRO A 206 14.67 -15.50 0.48
N ARG A 207 14.70 -14.38 1.22
CA ARG A 207 15.31 -13.12 0.83
C ARG A 207 16.69 -12.97 1.46
N GLU A 208 17.57 -12.13 0.85
CA GLU A 208 18.94 -11.91 1.32
C GLU A 208 19.01 -11.48 2.79
N THR A 209 18.10 -10.59 3.20
CA THR A 209 17.97 -10.07 4.57
C THR A 209 16.51 -9.79 4.90
N GLY A 210 16.22 -9.47 6.17
CA GLY A 210 14.86 -9.10 6.61
C GLY A 210 14.32 -7.80 5.97
N VAL A 211 15.19 -6.98 5.37
CA VAL A 211 14.84 -5.71 4.71
C VAL A 211 15.07 -5.71 3.20
N SER A 212 15.69 -6.78 2.66
CA SER A 212 15.93 -6.94 1.22
C SER A 212 14.79 -7.73 0.59
N ASP A 213 14.32 -7.30 -0.57
CA ASP A 213 13.37 -8.02 -1.41
C ASP A 213 14.05 -8.95 -2.43
N ARG A 214 15.40 -8.97 -2.47
CA ARG A 214 16.18 -9.79 -3.40
C ARG A 214 16.23 -11.25 -2.97
N PRO A 215 16.25 -12.21 -3.93
CA PRO A 215 16.41 -13.63 -3.61
C PRO A 215 17.75 -13.92 -2.95
N MET A 216 17.74 -14.79 -1.93
CA MET A 216 18.95 -15.23 -1.23
C MET A 216 19.78 -16.15 -2.13
N LYS A 217 21.02 -15.77 -2.40
CA LYS A 217 21.96 -16.59 -3.17
C LYS A 217 22.38 -17.84 -2.39
N GLY A 218 22.45 -18.97 -3.07
CA GLY A 218 22.91 -20.24 -2.48
C GLY A 218 21.92 -20.86 -1.46
N SER A 219 20.69 -20.39 -1.40
CA SER A 219 19.64 -21.00 -0.59
C SER A 219 19.12 -22.30 -1.18
N VAL A 220 18.45 -23.10 -0.35
CA VAL A 220 17.77 -24.32 -0.80
C VAL A 220 16.62 -23.95 -1.73
N ALA A 221 16.64 -24.45 -2.95
CA ALA A 221 15.53 -24.31 -3.88
C ALA A 221 14.33 -25.14 -3.40
N PHE A 222 13.13 -24.59 -3.60
CA PHE A 222 11.90 -25.26 -3.21
C PHE A 222 11.70 -26.56 -4.03
N HIS A 223 11.22 -27.60 -3.37
CA HIS A 223 10.88 -28.88 -3.97
C HIS A 223 9.60 -29.41 -3.34
N SER A 224 8.59 -29.67 -4.16
CA SER A 224 7.27 -30.08 -3.70
C SER A 224 7.26 -31.54 -3.21
N PRO A 225 6.50 -31.90 -2.17
CA PRO A 225 6.19 -33.29 -1.83
C PRO A 225 5.44 -33.96 -2.99
N ASP A 226 5.71 -35.23 -3.26
CA ASP A 226 5.11 -35.96 -4.39
C ASP A 226 3.58 -36.01 -4.34
N SER A 227 3.01 -36.14 -3.14
CA SER A 227 1.55 -36.18 -2.89
C SER A 227 0.84 -34.85 -3.18
N LEU A 228 1.55 -33.70 -3.11
CA LEU A 228 1.00 -32.38 -3.37
C LEU A 228 1.49 -31.79 -4.69
N ARG A 229 2.30 -32.56 -5.46
CA ARG A 229 2.88 -32.10 -6.71
C ARG A 229 1.86 -32.17 -7.85
N ILE A 230 1.71 -31.08 -8.57
CA ILE A 230 1.00 -31.01 -9.85
C ILE A 230 1.92 -30.44 -10.92
N THR A 231 1.57 -30.72 -12.19
CA THR A 231 2.26 -30.13 -13.33
C THR A 231 1.27 -29.29 -14.13
N LEU A 232 1.62 -28.03 -14.36
CA LEU A 232 0.87 -27.09 -15.19
C LEU A 232 1.60 -26.90 -16.52
N ASN A 233 0.86 -26.90 -17.64
CA ASN A 233 1.42 -26.63 -18.96
C ASN A 233 1.24 -25.15 -19.30
N LEU A 234 2.24 -24.33 -18.98
CA LEU A 234 2.20 -22.89 -19.18
C LEU A 234 2.32 -22.53 -20.67
N PRO A 235 1.62 -21.50 -21.16
CA PRO A 235 1.66 -21.10 -22.55
C PRO A 235 3.05 -20.66 -23.04
N GLY A 236 3.86 -20.13 -22.15
CA GLY A 236 5.19 -19.61 -22.46
C GLY A 236 6.35 -20.48 -22.02
N HIS A 237 6.33 -20.95 -20.77
CA HIS A 237 7.38 -21.79 -20.21
C HIS A 237 7.26 -23.26 -20.60
N GLY A 238 6.05 -23.75 -20.94
CA GLY A 238 5.76 -25.17 -21.07
C GLY A 238 5.46 -25.82 -19.70
N PRO A 239 5.76 -27.14 -19.54
CA PRO A 239 5.44 -27.84 -18.31
C PRO A 239 6.27 -27.33 -17.13
N ILE A 240 5.59 -27.01 -16.01
CA ILE A 240 6.19 -26.63 -14.74
C ILE A 240 5.53 -27.44 -13.62
N SER A 241 6.34 -28.08 -12.78
CA SER A 241 5.86 -28.82 -11.62
C SER A 241 5.99 -27.97 -10.36
N GLY A 242 5.11 -28.22 -9.39
CA GLY A 242 5.13 -27.49 -8.13
C GLY A 242 4.08 -28.00 -7.15
N MET A 243 4.15 -27.51 -5.93
CA MET A 243 3.21 -27.83 -4.85
C MET A 243 1.90 -27.07 -5.03
N ALA A 244 0.80 -27.80 -5.06
CA ALA A 244 -0.55 -27.26 -4.99
C ALA A 244 -1.01 -27.16 -3.52
N ILE A 245 -1.49 -26.00 -3.12
CA ILE A 245 -2.20 -25.81 -1.85
C ILE A 245 -3.69 -25.77 -2.17
N HIS A 246 -4.40 -26.83 -1.78
CA HIS A 246 -5.83 -26.97 -2.02
C HIS A 246 -6.67 -26.09 -1.09
N ARG A 247 -7.91 -25.83 -1.49
CA ARG A 247 -8.88 -25.17 -0.61
C ARG A 247 -9.17 -26.05 0.60
N GLY A 248 -9.50 -25.40 1.70
CA GLY A 248 -9.71 -26.01 3.01
C GLY A 248 -8.82 -25.40 4.07
N ILE A 249 -8.41 -26.20 5.03
CA ILE A 249 -7.54 -25.79 6.12
C ILE A 249 -6.19 -26.48 5.94
N THR A 250 -5.17 -25.74 5.56
CA THR A 250 -3.78 -26.19 5.43
C THR A 250 -2.97 -25.72 6.61
N LEU A 251 -2.31 -26.66 7.27
CA LEU A 251 -1.43 -26.39 8.40
C LEU A 251 0.03 -26.54 7.97
N ILE A 252 0.86 -25.56 8.30
CA ILE A 252 2.31 -25.59 8.09
C ILE A 252 2.97 -25.68 9.46
N VAL A 253 3.64 -26.82 9.74
CA VAL A 253 4.28 -27.12 11.02
C VAL A 253 5.78 -27.35 10.87
N GLY A 254 6.50 -27.54 11.97
CA GLY A 254 7.95 -27.83 12.00
C GLY A 254 8.65 -27.02 13.07
N GLY A 255 9.90 -27.35 13.33
CA GLY A 255 10.75 -26.68 14.32
C GLY A 255 11.02 -25.20 14.01
N GLY A 256 11.60 -24.48 14.96
CA GLY A 256 12.11 -23.13 14.74
C GLY A 256 13.18 -23.14 13.63
N TYR A 257 13.22 -22.08 12.81
CA TYR A 257 14.19 -21.87 11.71
C TYR A 257 14.13 -22.87 10.55
N HIS A 258 13.15 -23.75 10.46
CA HIS A 258 12.99 -24.72 9.37
C HIS A 258 12.31 -24.16 8.12
N GLY A 259 11.95 -22.88 8.10
CA GLY A 259 11.43 -22.19 6.90
C GLY A 259 9.91 -22.02 6.83
N LYS A 260 9.15 -22.29 7.91
CA LYS A 260 7.68 -22.10 7.96
C LYS A 260 7.26 -20.68 7.56
N SER A 261 7.79 -19.68 8.27
CA SER A 261 7.48 -18.27 8.00
C SER A 261 8.03 -17.81 6.64
N THR A 262 9.09 -18.44 6.11
CA THR A 262 9.62 -18.18 4.77
C THR A 262 8.62 -18.63 3.69
N LEU A 263 8.04 -19.82 3.83
CA LEU A 263 7.00 -20.31 2.94
C LEU A 263 5.75 -19.42 3.03
N LEU A 264 5.29 -19.09 4.24
CA LEU A 264 4.14 -18.21 4.41
C LEU A 264 4.37 -16.84 3.78
N LYS A 265 5.55 -16.22 3.97
CA LYS A 265 5.93 -14.94 3.32
C LYS A 265 5.97 -15.02 1.80
N ALA A 266 6.34 -16.17 1.24
CA ALA A 266 6.27 -16.37 -0.21
C ALA A 266 4.82 -16.44 -0.69
N LEU A 267 3.93 -17.11 0.04
CA LEU A 267 2.49 -17.14 -0.24
C LEU A 267 1.86 -15.74 -0.09
N GLU A 268 2.24 -14.97 0.93
CA GLU A 268 1.78 -13.60 1.14
C GLU A 268 2.13 -12.68 -0.03
N SER A 269 3.34 -12.77 -0.58
CA SER A 269 3.77 -11.98 -1.74
C SER A 269 3.23 -12.53 -3.07
N GLY A 270 2.87 -13.81 -3.14
CA GLY A 270 2.33 -14.48 -4.33
C GLY A 270 0.99 -13.94 -4.83
N VAL A 271 0.34 -13.04 -4.06
CA VAL A 271 -0.85 -12.30 -4.52
C VAL A 271 -0.52 -11.29 -5.62
N TYR A 272 0.76 -10.90 -5.75
CA TYR A 272 1.28 -10.07 -6.84
C TYR A 272 2.01 -10.90 -7.88
N ASN A 273 2.16 -10.34 -9.08
CA ASN A 273 3.08 -10.86 -10.08
C ASN A 273 4.49 -10.35 -9.78
N HIS A 274 5.50 -11.18 -10.04
CA HIS A 274 6.90 -10.86 -9.78
C HIS A 274 7.69 -10.82 -11.10
N ILE A 275 8.78 -10.04 -11.10
CA ILE A 275 9.66 -9.93 -12.27
C ILE A 275 10.46 -11.22 -12.51
N PRO A 276 10.95 -11.46 -13.75
CA PRO A 276 11.85 -12.59 -14.02
C PRO A 276 13.12 -12.51 -13.17
N GLY A 277 13.51 -13.66 -12.60
CA GLY A 277 14.72 -13.80 -11.76
C GLY A 277 14.54 -13.36 -10.31
N ASP A 278 13.30 -13.10 -9.89
CA ASP A 278 12.97 -12.85 -8.48
C ASP A 278 13.05 -14.13 -7.63
N GLY A 279 12.97 -15.30 -8.24
CA GLY A 279 12.90 -16.59 -7.55
C GLY A 279 11.52 -16.96 -7.03
N ARG A 280 10.56 -16.04 -7.00
CA ARG A 280 9.14 -16.26 -6.66
C ARG A 280 8.21 -15.97 -7.83
N GLU A 281 8.73 -15.84 -9.04
CA GLU A 281 7.94 -15.51 -10.23
C GLU A 281 6.85 -16.53 -10.53
N TYR A 282 6.99 -17.76 -10.08
CA TYR A 282 5.99 -18.83 -10.19
C TYR A 282 5.46 -19.30 -8.81
N VAL A 283 5.54 -18.44 -7.81
CA VAL A 283 4.81 -18.58 -6.54
C VAL A 283 3.56 -17.71 -6.64
N ILE A 284 2.43 -18.34 -6.94
CA ILE A 284 1.18 -17.62 -7.21
C ILE A 284 0.13 -18.03 -6.18
N THR A 285 -0.45 -17.05 -5.51
CA THR A 285 -1.51 -17.21 -4.52
C THR A 285 -2.79 -16.53 -5.00
N ASP A 286 -3.95 -17.01 -4.57
CA ASP A 286 -5.24 -16.37 -4.81
C ASP A 286 -5.13 -14.86 -4.52
N GLU A 287 -5.48 -14.04 -5.50
CA GLU A 287 -5.32 -12.58 -5.44
C GLU A 287 -6.10 -11.91 -4.31
N THR A 288 -7.12 -12.61 -3.77
CA THR A 288 -7.93 -12.14 -2.65
C THR A 288 -7.41 -12.58 -1.29
N ALA A 289 -6.33 -13.37 -1.24
CA ALA A 289 -5.77 -13.86 0.01
C ALA A 289 -5.26 -12.71 0.89
N VAL A 290 -5.56 -12.78 2.20
CA VAL A 290 -5.20 -11.76 3.19
C VAL A 290 -4.42 -12.38 4.33
N LYS A 291 -3.30 -11.73 4.71
CA LYS A 291 -2.59 -12.02 5.95
C LYS A 291 -3.34 -11.41 7.12
N LEU A 292 -3.72 -12.27 8.06
CA LEU A 292 -4.36 -11.87 9.33
C LEU A 292 -3.36 -11.91 10.48
N ARG A 293 -3.46 -10.94 11.37
CA ARG A 293 -2.70 -10.87 12.62
C ARG A 293 -3.43 -10.07 13.69
N ALA A 294 -2.95 -10.14 14.92
CA ALA A 294 -3.37 -9.25 16.00
C ALA A 294 -2.75 -7.85 15.83
N GLU A 295 -3.52 -6.81 16.13
CA GLU A 295 -3.14 -5.40 16.04
C GLU A 295 -3.60 -4.64 17.28
N ASP A 296 -2.80 -4.70 18.36
CA ASP A 296 -3.11 -3.96 19.59
C ASP A 296 -3.12 -2.45 19.33
N GLY A 297 -4.09 -1.76 19.89
CA GLY A 297 -4.26 -0.31 19.75
C GLY A 297 -4.96 0.15 18.46
N ARG A 298 -5.39 -0.79 17.60
CA ARG A 298 -6.11 -0.46 16.37
C ARG A 298 -7.50 0.08 16.64
N SER A 299 -7.95 1.09 15.86
CA SER A 299 -9.35 1.51 15.85
C SER A 299 -10.23 0.55 15.06
N ILE A 300 -11.48 0.37 15.52
CA ILE A 300 -12.52 -0.39 14.85
C ILE A 300 -13.77 0.49 14.73
N ASN A 301 -14.42 0.49 13.56
CA ASN A 301 -15.58 1.32 13.27
C ASN A 301 -16.77 0.46 12.82
N HIS A 302 -17.79 0.34 13.66
CA HIS A 302 -19.09 -0.30 13.39
C HIS A 302 -18.99 -1.72 12.79
N VAL A 303 -18.04 -2.54 13.25
CA VAL A 303 -17.85 -3.91 12.77
C VAL A 303 -18.69 -4.87 13.61
N ASP A 304 -19.45 -5.76 12.96
CA ASP A 304 -20.09 -6.87 13.65
C ASP A 304 -19.07 -7.97 13.95
N ILE A 305 -18.56 -7.98 15.18
CA ILE A 305 -17.59 -8.99 15.65
C ILE A 305 -18.26 -10.18 16.35
N SER A 306 -19.59 -10.25 16.34
CA SER A 306 -20.38 -11.24 17.10
C SER A 306 -20.16 -12.69 16.66
N LEU A 307 -19.53 -12.90 15.48
CA LEU A 307 -19.10 -14.23 15.05
C LEU A 307 -18.06 -14.83 16.01
N PHE A 308 -17.20 -13.96 16.60
CA PHE A 308 -16.09 -14.35 17.47
C PHE A 308 -16.21 -13.82 18.89
N ILE A 309 -16.84 -12.68 19.11
CA ILE A 309 -16.91 -12.04 20.43
C ILE A 309 -18.35 -11.67 20.73
N ARG A 310 -18.88 -12.20 21.84
CA ARG A 310 -20.26 -11.95 22.30
C ARG A 310 -20.27 -11.68 23.80
N ASP A 311 -21.35 -11.11 24.26
CA ASP A 311 -21.66 -10.98 25.69
C ASP A 311 -20.53 -10.36 26.52
N LEU A 312 -19.96 -9.26 25.99
CA LEU A 312 -18.88 -8.54 26.68
C LEU A 312 -19.33 -8.09 28.09
N PRO A 313 -18.50 -8.26 29.15
CA PRO A 313 -18.83 -7.86 30.53
C PRO A 313 -19.21 -6.39 30.66
N ASN A 314 -18.68 -5.51 29.79
CA ASN A 314 -18.99 -4.08 29.75
C ASN A 314 -20.25 -3.74 28.94
N LYS A 315 -20.99 -4.77 28.47
CA LYS A 315 -22.25 -4.66 27.70
C LYS A 315 -22.13 -3.85 26.40
N LYS A 316 -20.93 -3.68 25.84
CA LYS A 316 -20.77 -3.09 24.51
C LYS A 316 -21.41 -3.99 23.46
N ASP A 317 -22.14 -3.37 22.52
CA ASP A 317 -22.72 -4.07 21.39
C ASP A 317 -21.64 -4.63 20.48
N THR A 318 -21.63 -5.94 20.28
CA THR A 318 -20.70 -6.65 19.41
C THR A 318 -21.20 -6.83 17.98
N THR A 319 -22.46 -6.51 17.73
CA THR A 319 -23.05 -6.52 16.37
C THR A 319 -22.80 -5.22 15.61
N CYS A 320 -22.40 -4.15 16.32
CA CYS A 320 -22.01 -2.85 15.77
C CYS A 320 -20.87 -2.25 16.60
N PHE A 321 -19.77 -2.99 16.67
CA PHE A 321 -18.67 -2.69 17.59
C PHE A 321 -17.79 -1.56 17.10
N SER A 322 -17.50 -0.60 18.00
CA SER A 322 -16.58 0.50 17.75
C SER A 322 -15.67 0.71 18.96
N THR A 323 -14.39 0.95 18.69
CA THR A 323 -13.39 1.33 19.70
C THR A 323 -12.26 2.12 19.05
N ALA A 324 -11.65 3.02 19.80
CA ALA A 324 -10.42 3.70 19.36
C ALA A 324 -9.15 2.89 19.66
N ASP A 325 -9.26 1.89 20.55
CA ASP A 325 -8.14 1.12 21.08
C ASP A 325 -8.59 -0.34 21.30
N ALA A 326 -8.35 -1.20 20.32
CA ALA A 326 -8.73 -2.60 20.37
C ALA A 326 -7.59 -3.46 20.93
N SER A 327 -7.94 -4.47 21.76
CA SER A 327 -7.00 -5.53 22.11
C SER A 327 -6.68 -6.43 20.89
N GLY A 328 -5.61 -7.22 20.99
CA GLY A 328 -5.20 -8.11 19.91
C GLY A 328 -6.30 -9.06 19.44
N SER A 329 -7.03 -9.70 20.35
CA SER A 329 -8.16 -10.58 20.00
C SER A 329 -9.32 -9.85 19.32
N THR A 330 -9.64 -8.64 19.81
CA THR A 330 -10.72 -7.84 19.25
C THR A 330 -10.36 -7.30 17.87
N SER A 331 -9.12 -6.85 17.68
CA SER A 331 -8.61 -6.38 16.38
C SER A 331 -8.56 -7.52 15.35
N GLN A 332 -8.17 -8.72 15.79
CA GLN A 332 -8.11 -9.89 14.91
C GLN A 332 -9.51 -10.37 14.51
N ALA A 333 -10.48 -10.38 15.45
CA ALA A 333 -11.89 -10.65 15.16
C ALA A 333 -12.43 -9.67 14.10
N ALA A 334 -12.19 -8.37 14.28
CA ALA A 334 -12.59 -7.35 13.31
C ALA A 334 -11.90 -7.54 11.96
N ALA A 335 -10.60 -7.86 11.93
CA ALA A 335 -9.85 -8.08 10.70
C ALA A 335 -10.41 -9.24 9.87
N VAL A 336 -10.87 -10.33 10.52
CA VAL A 336 -11.57 -11.44 9.83
C VAL A 336 -12.82 -10.93 9.14
N ILE A 337 -13.69 -10.21 9.85
CA ILE A 337 -14.97 -9.72 9.29
C ILE A 337 -14.73 -8.72 8.15
N GLU A 338 -13.82 -7.76 8.34
CA GLU A 338 -13.46 -6.77 7.33
C GLU A 338 -12.86 -7.42 6.07
N SER A 339 -12.11 -8.51 6.24
CA SER A 339 -11.57 -9.28 5.11
C SER A 339 -12.68 -10.05 4.38
N ILE A 340 -13.69 -10.56 5.09
CA ILE A 340 -14.88 -11.17 4.48
C ILE A 340 -15.64 -10.13 3.66
N GLU A 341 -15.83 -8.92 4.18
CA GLU A 341 -16.44 -7.79 3.44
C GLU A 341 -15.66 -7.45 2.17
N ALA A 342 -14.34 -7.58 2.21
CA ALA A 342 -13.47 -7.36 1.06
C ALA A 342 -13.48 -8.50 0.02
N GLY A 343 -14.27 -9.54 0.23
CA GLY A 343 -14.37 -10.70 -0.68
C GLY A 343 -13.16 -11.64 -0.62
N THR A 344 -12.47 -11.70 0.51
CA THR A 344 -11.34 -12.61 0.74
C THR A 344 -11.79 -14.07 0.68
N ARG A 345 -11.00 -14.91 0.01
CA ARG A 345 -11.25 -16.35 -0.17
C ARG A 345 -10.23 -17.24 0.54
N ALA A 346 -9.15 -16.66 1.03
CA ALA A 346 -8.13 -17.38 1.78
C ALA A 346 -7.50 -16.49 2.87
N PHE A 347 -7.39 -17.01 4.07
CA PHE A 347 -6.64 -16.39 5.16
C PHE A 347 -5.25 -17.02 5.27
N LEU A 348 -4.24 -16.18 5.42
CA LEU A 348 -2.87 -16.55 5.73
C LEU A 348 -2.61 -16.11 7.16
N ILE A 349 -2.31 -17.06 8.05
CA ILE A 349 -2.20 -16.80 9.49
C ILE A 349 -0.88 -17.37 10.01
N ASP A 350 -0.21 -16.60 10.87
CA ASP A 350 0.95 -17.06 11.65
C ASP A 350 0.57 -17.02 13.13
N GLU A 351 0.65 -18.17 13.81
CA GLU A 351 0.33 -18.28 15.23
C GLU A 351 1.14 -17.29 16.06
N ASP A 352 2.42 -17.07 15.72
CA ASP A 352 3.33 -16.18 16.45
C ASP A 352 2.92 -14.70 16.41
N THR A 353 2.15 -14.30 15.40
CA THR A 353 1.66 -12.91 15.23
C THR A 353 0.18 -12.76 15.57
N SER A 354 -0.44 -13.79 16.07
CA SER A 354 -1.87 -13.84 16.40
C SER A 354 -2.10 -13.75 17.90
N ALA A 355 -3.29 -13.30 18.31
CA ALA A 355 -3.69 -13.30 19.70
C ALA A 355 -4.01 -14.74 20.14
N THR A 356 -3.27 -15.29 21.10
CA THR A 356 -3.38 -16.68 21.53
C THR A 356 -4.80 -17.08 21.92
N ASN A 357 -5.49 -16.26 22.73
CA ASN A 357 -6.87 -16.49 23.18
C ASN A 357 -7.92 -16.38 22.06
N PHE A 358 -7.60 -15.67 20.98
CA PHE A 358 -8.42 -15.65 19.77
C PHE A 358 -8.21 -16.91 18.92
N MET A 359 -7.00 -17.42 18.87
CA MET A 359 -6.66 -18.57 18.03
C MET A 359 -7.18 -19.89 18.58
N LEU A 360 -6.96 -20.12 19.86
CA LEU A 360 -7.35 -21.36 20.55
C LEU A 360 -7.53 -21.15 22.06
N ARG A 361 -8.21 -22.09 22.71
CA ARG A 361 -8.23 -22.20 24.18
C ARG A 361 -7.63 -23.53 24.58
N ASP A 362 -6.80 -23.47 25.60
CA ASP A 362 -6.25 -24.64 26.26
C ASP A 362 -7.37 -25.48 26.93
N ASP A 363 -7.26 -26.81 26.86
CA ASP A 363 -8.27 -27.74 27.40
C ASP A 363 -8.47 -27.58 28.91
N LEU A 364 -7.39 -27.27 29.66
CA LEU A 364 -7.50 -27.04 31.10
C LEU A 364 -8.24 -25.74 31.39
N MET A 365 -7.95 -24.69 30.64
CA MET A 365 -8.68 -23.41 30.72
C MET A 365 -10.18 -23.58 30.38
N GLN A 366 -10.52 -24.40 29.39
CA GLN A 366 -11.91 -24.68 29.04
C GLN A 366 -12.68 -25.39 30.18
N ARG A 367 -12.00 -26.26 30.95
CA ARG A 367 -12.62 -26.95 32.09
C ARG A 367 -12.78 -26.07 33.32
N ILE A 368 -11.87 -25.10 33.54
CA ILE A 368 -11.88 -24.21 34.71
C ILE A 368 -12.77 -22.99 34.50
N VAL A 369 -12.65 -22.35 33.34
CA VAL A 369 -13.46 -21.18 33.00
C VAL A 369 -14.60 -21.62 32.09
N SER A 370 -15.83 -21.58 32.63
CA SER A 370 -17.03 -22.01 31.90
C SER A 370 -17.25 -21.15 30.65
N ARG A 371 -17.86 -21.72 29.63
CA ARG A 371 -18.18 -21.06 28.36
C ARG A 371 -18.98 -19.78 28.54
N ASP A 372 -19.91 -19.73 29.49
CA ASP A 372 -20.78 -18.59 29.77
C ASP A 372 -20.01 -17.35 30.29
N LYS A 373 -18.78 -17.53 30.76
CA LYS A 373 -17.90 -16.45 31.23
C LYS A 373 -16.86 -16.03 30.20
N GLU A 374 -16.80 -16.70 29.05
CA GLU A 374 -15.82 -16.46 28.01
C GLU A 374 -16.48 -15.84 26.78
N PRO A 375 -16.28 -14.53 26.54
CA PRO A 375 -16.88 -13.83 25.41
C PRO A 375 -16.28 -14.23 24.06
N ILE A 376 -15.08 -14.86 24.03
CA ILE A 376 -14.37 -15.16 22.79
C ILE A 376 -14.67 -16.59 22.34
N THR A 377 -15.15 -16.74 21.10
CA THR A 377 -15.18 -17.99 20.36
C THR A 377 -13.87 -18.11 19.58
N PRO A 378 -12.99 -19.07 19.87
CA PRO A 378 -11.69 -19.17 19.22
C PRO A 378 -11.81 -19.44 17.72
N PHE A 379 -10.81 -18.98 16.96
CA PHE A 379 -10.75 -19.17 15.51
C PHE A 379 -10.79 -20.66 15.12
N ILE A 380 -10.15 -21.53 15.89
CA ILE A 380 -10.15 -22.98 15.64
C ILE A 380 -11.58 -23.57 15.56
N GLU A 381 -12.50 -23.06 16.36
CA GLU A 381 -13.90 -23.51 16.35
C GLU A 381 -14.70 -22.97 15.16
N ARG A 382 -14.22 -21.92 14.50
CA ARG A 382 -14.85 -21.26 13.35
C ARG A 382 -14.24 -21.60 12.00
N ALA A 383 -12.98 -22.04 11.98
CA ALA A 383 -12.24 -22.24 10.74
C ALA A 383 -12.96 -23.19 9.77
N ARG A 384 -13.55 -24.28 10.28
CA ARG A 384 -14.29 -25.24 9.46
C ARG A 384 -15.61 -24.65 8.91
N ASP A 385 -16.30 -23.85 9.71
CA ASP A 385 -17.53 -23.17 9.27
C ASP A 385 -17.22 -22.08 8.23
N LEU A 386 -16.15 -21.31 8.43
CA LEU A 386 -15.69 -20.32 7.44
C LEU A 386 -15.41 -20.97 6.09
N TYR A 387 -14.81 -22.15 6.08
CA TYR A 387 -14.60 -22.89 4.83
C TYR A 387 -15.91 -23.43 4.24
N LYS A 388 -16.70 -24.18 5.02
CA LYS A 388 -17.88 -24.87 4.52
C LYS A 388 -19.04 -23.95 4.15
N GLN A 389 -19.24 -22.85 4.90
CA GLN A 389 -20.40 -21.97 4.75
C GLN A 389 -20.08 -20.65 4.04
N ALA A 390 -18.81 -20.19 4.10
CA ALA A 390 -18.36 -18.95 3.46
C ALA A 390 -17.37 -19.17 2.31
N GLY A 391 -16.89 -20.40 2.09
CA GLY A 391 -15.91 -20.72 1.05
C GLY A 391 -14.51 -20.13 1.32
N ILE A 392 -14.20 -19.80 2.58
CA ILE A 392 -12.95 -19.16 2.97
C ILE A 392 -11.99 -20.20 3.50
N SER A 393 -10.90 -20.39 2.80
CA SER A 393 -9.83 -21.31 3.17
C SER A 393 -8.87 -20.67 4.16
N THR A 394 -8.09 -21.50 4.85
CA THR A 394 -7.08 -21.03 5.82
C THR A 394 -5.75 -21.75 5.60
N VAL A 395 -4.67 -20.98 5.46
CA VAL A 395 -3.29 -21.49 5.57
C VAL A 395 -2.73 -20.97 6.88
N LEU A 396 -2.44 -21.86 7.83
CA LEU A 396 -2.00 -21.52 9.17
C LEU A 396 -0.61 -22.08 9.43
N VAL A 397 0.32 -21.23 9.81
CA VAL A 397 1.59 -21.64 10.41
C VAL A 397 1.37 -21.85 11.90
N ALA A 398 1.57 -23.07 12.38
CA ALA A 398 1.48 -23.42 13.79
C ALA A 398 2.85 -23.91 14.31
N GLY A 399 3.23 -23.39 15.45
CA GLY A 399 4.50 -23.72 16.11
C GLY A 399 4.34 -24.47 17.43
N SER A 400 3.22 -24.27 18.14
CA SER A 400 3.09 -24.69 19.53
C SER A 400 1.88 -25.55 19.83
N SER A 401 0.81 -25.53 19.03
CA SER A 401 -0.42 -26.26 19.35
C SER A 401 -0.76 -27.38 18.38
N GLY A 402 -0.94 -28.60 18.91
CA GLY A 402 -1.47 -29.75 18.18
C GLY A 402 -2.99 -29.74 17.96
N ALA A 403 -3.73 -28.81 18.57
CA ALA A 403 -5.19 -28.77 18.47
C ALA A 403 -5.67 -28.59 17.01
N TYR A 404 -4.91 -27.87 16.19
CA TYR A 404 -5.22 -27.65 14.77
C TYR A 404 -5.12 -28.91 13.91
N PHE A 405 -4.41 -29.97 14.35
CA PHE A 405 -4.33 -31.23 13.62
C PHE A 405 -5.70 -31.86 13.39
N PHE A 406 -6.62 -31.70 14.34
CA PHE A 406 -7.96 -32.29 14.27
C PHE A 406 -8.88 -31.62 13.24
N ILE A 407 -8.56 -30.40 12.81
CA ILE A 407 -9.38 -29.67 11.84
C ILE A 407 -8.70 -29.49 10.48
N ALA A 408 -7.42 -29.81 10.36
CA ALA A 408 -6.66 -29.62 9.11
C ALA A 408 -7.04 -30.67 8.04
N ASP A 409 -7.15 -30.20 6.79
CA ASP A 409 -7.32 -31.05 5.62
C ASP A 409 -5.96 -31.51 5.08
N THR A 410 -4.97 -30.63 5.10
CA THR A 410 -3.59 -30.85 4.64
C THR A 410 -2.62 -30.38 5.70
N ILE A 411 -1.57 -31.16 5.96
CA ILE A 411 -0.54 -30.85 6.97
C ILE A 411 0.84 -30.98 6.35
N ILE A 412 1.53 -29.85 6.24
CA ILE A 412 2.86 -29.72 5.63
C ILE A 412 3.87 -29.48 6.74
N GLN A 413 4.82 -30.42 6.92
CA GLN A 413 5.97 -30.24 7.80
C GLN A 413 7.12 -29.59 7.05
N MET A 414 7.64 -28.49 7.58
CA MET A 414 8.89 -27.90 7.11
C MET A 414 10.06 -28.46 7.90
N ASP A 415 11.02 -29.09 7.21
CA ASP A 415 12.28 -29.56 7.78
C ASP A 415 13.46 -29.17 6.90
N ALA A 416 14.43 -28.47 7.47
CA ALA A 416 15.61 -27.94 6.76
C ALA A 416 15.25 -27.25 5.43
N TYR A 417 14.21 -26.42 5.44
CA TYR A 417 13.64 -25.66 4.30
C TYR A 417 12.96 -26.52 3.21
N ARG A 418 12.69 -27.78 3.49
CA ARG A 418 11.96 -28.70 2.60
C ARG A 418 10.59 -29.00 3.18
N PRO A 419 9.52 -28.96 2.37
CA PRO A 419 8.19 -29.37 2.78
C PRO A 419 8.02 -30.88 2.66
N PHE A 420 7.33 -31.47 3.61
CA PHE A 420 6.89 -32.88 3.63
C PHE A 420 5.40 -32.91 3.92
N ASP A 421 4.67 -33.69 3.16
CA ASP A 421 3.26 -33.99 3.46
C ASP A 421 3.20 -35.07 4.55
N ILE A 422 2.72 -34.69 5.71
CA ILE A 422 2.53 -35.57 6.86
C ILE A 422 1.06 -35.80 7.21
N THR A 423 0.16 -35.46 6.28
CA THR A 423 -1.29 -35.46 6.49
C THR A 423 -1.80 -36.80 7.00
N GLU A 424 -1.48 -37.91 6.30
CA GLU A 424 -1.94 -39.25 6.66
C GLU A 424 -1.35 -39.71 8.00
N MET A 425 -0.07 -39.45 8.25
CA MET A 425 0.59 -39.77 9.52
C MET A 425 -0.10 -39.10 10.71
N VAL A 426 -0.42 -37.81 10.59
CA VAL A 426 -1.06 -37.04 11.66
C VAL A 426 -2.52 -37.44 11.83
N LYS A 427 -3.28 -37.68 10.76
CA LYS A 427 -4.67 -38.17 10.83
C LYS A 427 -4.75 -39.48 11.59
N ASN A 428 -3.87 -40.44 11.27
CA ASN A 428 -3.79 -41.72 12.00
C ASN A 428 -3.46 -41.53 13.48
N ALA A 429 -2.57 -40.59 13.81
CA ALA A 429 -2.24 -40.28 15.22
C ALA A 429 -3.45 -39.65 15.94
N CYS A 430 -4.17 -38.71 15.28
CA CYS A 430 -5.37 -38.06 15.83
C CYS A 430 -6.55 -39.04 16.04
N GLU A 431 -6.65 -40.13 15.27
CA GLU A 431 -7.68 -41.14 15.45
C GLU A 431 -7.47 -41.95 16.75
N GLN A 432 -6.21 -42.12 17.12
CA GLN A 432 -5.81 -42.85 18.35
C GLN A 432 -5.88 -41.98 19.62
N GLU A 433 -6.01 -40.65 19.46
CA GLU A 433 -6.06 -39.70 20.57
C GLU A 433 -7.42 -39.76 21.29
N VAL A 434 -7.37 -39.96 22.60
CA VAL A 434 -8.56 -40.12 23.46
C VAL A 434 -9.26 -38.76 23.69
N SER A 435 -8.49 -37.67 23.71
CA SER A 435 -9.00 -36.31 23.98
C SER A 435 -9.07 -35.48 22.71
N LYS A 436 -10.25 -35.38 22.13
CA LYS A 436 -10.50 -34.49 20.99
C LYS A 436 -10.97 -33.13 21.48
N PRO A 437 -10.49 -32.02 20.86
CA PRO A 437 -11.00 -30.70 21.20
C PRO A 437 -12.51 -30.61 21.05
N ALA A 438 -13.20 -30.16 22.09
CA ALA A 438 -14.65 -29.96 22.03
C ALA A 438 -14.95 -28.68 21.25
N ILE A 439 -15.54 -28.82 20.06
CA ILE A 439 -16.07 -27.68 19.28
C ILE A 439 -17.47 -27.36 19.82
N GLN A 440 -17.58 -26.22 20.52
CA GLN A 440 -18.82 -25.76 21.15
C GLN A 440 -19.26 -24.37 20.64
N ALA A 441 -18.84 -24.00 19.43
CA ALA A 441 -19.16 -22.68 18.88
C ALA A 441 -20.68 -22.48 18.75
N PRO A 442 -21.22 -21.30 19.08
CA PRO A 442 -22.59 -20.92 18.75
C PRO A 442 -22.87 -21.02 17.25
N GLY A 443 -24.15 -21.06 16.85
CA GLY A 443 -24.52 -21.14 15.42
C GLY A 443 -23.75 -20.15 14.55
N PHE A 444 -23.31 -20.60 13.37
CA PHE A 444 -22.57 -19.77 12.41
C PHE A 444 -23.55 -18.85 11.68
N LYS A 445 -23.27 -17.55 11.69
CA LYS A 445 -24.02 -16.56 10.92
C LYS A 445 -23.06 -15.45 10.53
N LEU A 446 -22.87 -15.27 9.22
CA LEU A 446 -22.09 -14.15 8.73
C LEU A 446 -22.80 -12.82 9.00
N PRO A 447 -22.05 -11.75 9.30
CA PRO A 447 -22.58 -10.41 9.40
C PRO A 447 -23.29 -9.97 8.12
N THR A 448 -24.32 -9.15 8.26
CA THR A 448 -25.01 -8.55 7.12
C THR A 448 -24.11 -7.52 6.45
N ALA A 449 -24.04 -7.55 5.11
CA ALA A 449 -23.36 -6.52 4.33
C ALA A 449 -24.03 -5.15 4.47
N GLY A 450 -23.29 -4.07 4.23
CA GLY A 450 -23.86 -2.71 4.20
C GLY A 450 -23.42 -1.79 5.32
N ARG A 451 -22.31 -2.11 5.98
CA ARG A 451 -21.71 -1.28 7.01
C ARG A 451 -21.26 0.10 6.46
N LYS A 452 -21.55 1.17 7.19
CA LYS A 452 -21.02 2.53 6.94
C LYS A 452 -19.90 2.82 7.93
N LEU A 453 -18.88 3.55 7.47
CA LEU A 453 -17.90 4.12 8.38
C LEU A 453 -18.58 5.28 9.14
N ALA A 454 -18.30 5.41 10.45
CA ALA A 454 -18.75 6.59 11.18
C ALA A 454 -18.07 7.81 10.56
N ALA A 455 -18.85 8.82 10.21
CA ALA A 455 -18.30 10.15 9.95
C ALA A 455 -17.73 10.68 11.27
N GLY A 456 -16.45 10.43 11.52
CA GLY A 456 -15.70 11.10 12.59
C GLY A 456 -15.74 12.60 12.31
N GLY A 457 -15.81 13.42 13.34
CA GLY A 457 -16.11 14.85 13.33
C GLY A 457 -15.31 15.80 12.41
N THR A 458 -14.58 15.29 11.43
CA THR A 458 -13.88 16.11 10.42
C THR A 458 -14.82 16.68 9.35
N GLY A 459 -15.96 16.03 9.06
CA GLY A 459 -17.01 16.58 8.18
C GLY A 459 -17.73 17.79 8.80
N ARG A 460 -17.80 17.89 10.14
CA ARG A 460 -18.31 19.08 10.84
C ARG A 460 -17.33 20.26 10.85
N ALA A 461 -16.03 20.03 10.71
CA ALA A 461 -15.03 21.10 10.71
C ALA A 461 -14.97 21.89 9.41
N VAL A 462 -15.44 21.36 8.30
CA VAL A 462 -15.47 22.06 7.00
C VAL A 462 -16.77 22.86 6.81
N GLY A 463 -17.87 22.43 7.47
CA GLY A 463 -19.16 23.13 7.42
C GLY A 463 -19.50 24.03 8.62
N ALA A 464 -18.80 23.90 9.77
CA ALA A 464 -19.14 24.55 11.03
C ALA A 464 -18.17 25.66 11.48
N MET A 465 -17.18 26.05 10.66
CA MET A 465 -16.30 27.20 10.96
C MET A 465 -16.84 28.52 10.43
N ALA A 466 -18.11 28.59 10.10
CA ALA A 466 -18.78 29.83 9.70
C ALA A 466 -19.91 30.22 10.63
N LEU A 467 -19.76 30.15 11.96
CA LEU A 467 -20.61 30.90 12.91
C LEU A 467 -20.22 30.54 14.37
N ASN A 468 -19.51 31.40 15.02
CA ASN A 468 -19.68 31.91 16.41
C ASN A 468 -18.34 32.27 17.04
N PHE A 469 -17.98 33.54 16.88
CA PHE A 469 -17.26 34.29 17.89
C PHE A 469 -18.32 35.14 18.61
N GLY A 470 -18.56 34.82 19.87
CA GLY A 470 -19.42 35.59 20.75
C GLY A 470 -19.19 35.18 22.21
N ASP A 471 -18.43 36.00 22.86
CA ASP A 471 -18.34 36.28 24.31
C ASP A 471 -18.99 35.32 25.31
N SER A 472 -18.21 34.93 26.30
CA SER A 472 -18.56 35.15 27.73
C SER A 472 -17.37 34.90 28.66
N ARG A 473 -17.05 35.95 29.38
CA ARG A 473 -16.21 36.03 30.60
C ARG A 473 -16.96 35.51 31.82
N ALA A 474 -16.15 35.24 32.88
CA ALA A 474 -16.45 35.13 34.32
C ALA A 474 -16.82 33.73 34.81
N GLU A 475 -16.42 33.22 35.94
CA GLU A 475 -15.74 33.61 37.18
C GLU A 475 -15.31 32.30 37.87
N ALA A 476 -14.18 32.19 38.43
CA ALA A 476 -13.66 32.30 39.81
C ALA A 476 -14.16 31.24 40.82
N GLY A 477 -13.23 30.60 41.50
CA GLY A 477 -13.36 30.29 42.92
C GLY A 477 -12.95 28.89 43.39
N GLY A 478 -11.87 28.84 44.18
CA GLY A 478 -11.81 28.07 45.42
C GLY A 478 -10.91 26.83 45.45
N GLU A 479 -9.70 26.99 45.92
CA GLU A 479 -9.12 26.46 47.20
C GLU A 479 -9.18 24.92 47.37
N SER A 480 -8.18 24.17 47.80
CA SER A 480 -7.05 24.38 48.72
C SER A 480 -6.18 23.12 48.81
N GLN A 481 -4.87 23.33 49.09
CA GLN A 481 -3.98 22.61 50.03
C GLN A 481 -3.60 21.17 49.71
N GLU A 482 -2.42 20.79 49.80
CA GLU A 482 -1.09 20.93 50.42
C GLU A 482 -0.47 19.54 50.37
N GLU A 483 0.69 19.32 50.24
CA GLU A 483 2.06 19.27 50.78
C GLU A 483 2.83 18.28 49.94
N GLY A 484 4.10 18.30 49.65
CA GLY A 484 5.25 18.86 50.27
C GLY A 484 6.50 18.11 49.81
N GLU A 485 7.58 18.84 49.79
CA GLU A 485 8.98 18.43 49.93
C GLU A 485 9.69 17.70 48.76
N ASN A 486 10.86 18.05 48.32
CA ASN A 486 11.96 18.95 48.65
C ASN A 486 13.21 18.51 47.88
N SER A 487 14.12 19.44 47.66
CA SER A 487 15.56 19.34 47.36
C SER A 487 15.94 19.09 45.88
N GLY A 488 16.84 19.83 45.24
CA GLY A 488 17.66 20.95 45.64
C GLY A 488 18.82 21.13 44.66
N ARG A 489 19.26 22.38 44.50
CA ARG A 489 20.57 22.89 44.00
C ARG A 489 20.85 22.77 42.50
N SER A 490 21.30 23.76 41.82
CA SER A 490 21.90 25.08 41.94
C SER A 490 22.80 25.28 40.71
N GLY A 491 22.83 26.48 40.15
CA GLY A 491 23.83 26.86 39.16
C GLY A 491 23.46 28.08 38.34
N ARG A 492 23.76 29.21 38.91
CA ARG A 492 23.80 30.59 38.44
C ARG A 492 24.77 30.84 37.28
N PHE A 493 24.44 31.81 36.47
CA PHE A 493 25.19 32.99 35.99
C PHE A 493 24.56 33.42 34.67
N GLY A 494 24.10 34.60 34.38
CA GLY A 494 24.48 35.95 34.71
C GLY A 494 24.45 36.75 33.42
N ASN A 495 23.47 37.54 33.17
CA ASN A 495 23.29 38.97 33.25
C ASN A 495 23.86 39.87 32.11
N ARG A 496 23.04 40.86 31.77
CA ARG A 496 23.26 42.19 31.11
C ARG A 496 22.93 42.19 29.59
N GLY A 497 22.12 43.13 29.09
CA GLY A 497 21.53 44.33 29.60
C GLY A 497 21.31 45.36 28.49
N GLY A 498 20.25 46.14 28.57
CA GLY A 498 20.12 47.49 28.04
C GLY A 498 19.42 47.61 26.68
N SER A 499 18.40 48.28 26.57
CA SER A 499 17.69 49.56 26.79
C SER A 499 17.20 50.06 25.43
N ALA A 500 15.95 50.20 25.22
CA ALA A 500 15.04 51.35 25.45
C ALA A 500 15.05 52.41 24.32
N SER A 501 13.80 52.81 24.01
CA SER A 501 13.31 54.05 23.40
C SER A 501 13.20 54.06 21.87
N ASP A 502 12.18 54.60 21.19
CA ASP A 502 11.11 55.51 21.58
C ASP A 502 10.04 55.61 20.48
N ALA A 503 8.95 56.21 20.82
CA ALA A 503 7.69 56.41 20.13
C ALA A 503 7.73 57.14 18.78
N GLY A 504 6.71 56.87 17.95
CA GLY A 504 6.37 57.68 16.78
C GLY A 504 4.99 57.38 16.21
N ARG A 505 3.98 58.02 16.74
CA ARG A 505 2.58 58.05 16.34
C ARG A 505 2.39 58.92 15.08
N PHE A 506 1.75 58.44 14.05
CA PHE A 506 0.96 59.28 13.12
C PHE A 506 -0.23 58.53 12.51
N GLU A 507 -1.43 59.03 12.78
CA GLU A 507 -2.66 58.74 12.07
C GLU A 507 -2.75 59.50 10.75
N ARG A 508 -3.32 58.89 9.69
CA ARG A 508 -4.46 59.39 8.90
C ARG A 508 -4.53 58.71 7.52
N GLY A 509 -5.77 58.32 7.16
CA GLY A 509 -6.15 58.28 5.76
C GLY A 509 -7.06 57.14 5.34
N ARG A 510 -8.39 57.34 5.41
CA ARG A 510 -9.43 56.52 4.81
C ARG A 510 -9.26 56.42 3.31
N GLY A 511 -9.42 55.24 2.76
CA GLY A 511 -9.62 54.99 1.34
C GLY A 511 -10.13 53.58 1.14
N GLY A 512 -11.45 53.40 1.17
CA GLY A 512 -12.10 52.14 0.86
C GLY A 512 -11.86 51.75 -0.62
N ARG A 513 -11.33 50.57 -0.87
CA ARG A 513 -11.46 49.88 -2.13
C ARG A 513 -11.97 48.48 -1.86
N HIS A 514 -13.11 48.19 -2.45
CA HIS A 514 -13.67 46.86 -2.60
C HIS A 514 -12.58 45.89 -3.08
N GLU A 515 -12.05 45.06 -2.19
CA GLU A 515 -11.38 43.84 -2.56
C GLU A 515 -12.44 42.76 -2.70
N THR A 516 -12.74 42.48 -3.96
CA THR A 516 -13.56 41.35 -4.36
C THR A 516 -12.96 40.04 -3.90
N ASP A 517 -13.79 39.30 -3.28
CA ASP A 517 -13.76 37.91 -2.84
C ASP A 517 -12.97 37.00 -3.80
N ARG A 518 -11.67 36.85 -3.59
CA ARG A 518 -10.80 35.83 -4.19
C ARG A 518 -10.12 34.91 -3.17
N ASN A 519 -10.52 34.99 -1.91
CA ASN A 519 -9.88 34.26 -0.81
C ASN A 519 -10.71 33.10 -0.24
N SER A 520 -11.93 32.85 -0.75
CA SER A 520 -12.77 31.76 -0.26
C SER A 520 -12.38 30.37 -0.78
N ASP A 521 -11.67 30.28 -1.92
CA ASP A 521 -11.29 28.97 -2.52
C ASP A 521 -9.97 28.37 -2.02
N ARG A 522 -9.21 29.09 -1.19
CA ARG A 522 -7.90 28.60 -0.71
C ARG A 522 -7.97 27.76 0.57
N ASN A 523 -9.11 27.67 1.25
CA ASN A 523 -9.20 27.12 2.60
C ASN A 523 -9.87 25.74 2.71
N THR A 524 -10.25 25.12 1.60
CA THR A 524 -11.00 23.85 1.62
C THR A 524 -10.23 22.63 1.11
N ARG A 525 -8.97 22.78 0.63
CA ARG A 525 -8.23 21.65 0.07
C ARG A 525 -7.73 20.72 1.20
N ILE A 526 -8.19 19.48 1.19
CA ILE A 526 -7.74 18.44 2.11
C ILE A 526 -6.27 18.10 1.82
N LYS A 527 -5.41 18.32 2.82
CA LYS A 527 -3.97 18.05 2.70
C LYS A 527 -3.68 16.57 2.94
N VAL A 528 -2.89 16.00 2.07
CA VAL A 528 -2.35 14.64 2.18
C VAL A 528 -0.84 14.71 2.43
N ARG A 529 -0.34 13.89 3.35
CA ARG A 529 1.09 13.73 3.63
C ARG A 529 1.41 12.26 3.83
N VAL A 530 2.19 11.68 2.96
CA VAL A 530 2.72 10.31 3.10
C VAL A 530 4.04 10.40 3.85
N HIS A 531 4.19 9.60 4.91
CA HIS A 531 5.38 9.57 5.74
C HIS A 531 6.34 8.46 5.28
N ASP A 532 5.82 7.26 5.10
CA ASP A 532 6.57 6.09 4.66
C ASP A 532 5.64 5.06 3.97
N LYS A 533 6.13 3.82 3.77
CA LYS A 533 5.36 2.72 3.20
C LYS A 533 4.11 2.36 4.03
N HIS A 534 4.14 2.61 5.32
CA HIS A 534 3.17 2.10 6.28
C HIS A 534 2.33 3.20 6.97
N SER A 535 2.56 4.47 6.63
CA SER A 535 1.84 5.56 7.30
C SER A 535 1.65 6.79 6.42
N PHE A 536 0.49 7.42 6.60
CA PHE A 536 0.17 8.69 5.97
C PHE A 536 -0.78 9.51 6.85
N GLN A 537 -1.00 10.76 6.49
CA GLN A 537 -1.95 11.67 7.12
C GLN A 537 -2.84 12.30 6.06
N VAL A 538 -4.16 12.31 6.29
CA VAL A 538 -5.14 13.03 5.49
C VAL A 538 -5.83 14.04 6.39
N ALA A 539 -5.86 15.31 5.99
CA ALA A 539 -6.22 16.44 6.82
C ALA A 539 -5.30 16.51 8.08
N LYS A 540 -5.79 16.11 9.23
CA LYS A 540 -5.03 16.01 10.48
C LYS A 540 -5.04 14.57 11.04
N GLU A 541 -5.74 13.66 10.36
CA GLU A 541 -5.94 12.31 10.83
C GLU A 541 -4.81 11.39 10.32
N PRO A 542 -4.04 10.76 11.21
CA PRO A 542 -3.03 9.78 10.83
C PRO A 542 -3.68 8.43 10.53
N VAL A 543 -3.17 7.74 9.52
CA VAL A 543 -3.55 6.37 9.15
C VAL A 543 -2.32 5.48 9.25
N ASP A 544 -2.41 4.46 10.07
CA ASP A 544 -1.35 3.49 10.32
C ASP A 544 -1.66 2.17 9.59
N LEU A 545 -0.81 1.80 8.65
CA LEU A 545 -0.90 0.59 7.83
C LEU A 545 0.24 -0.40 8.12
N ARG A 546 0.98 -0.25 9.24
CA ARG A 546 2.17 -1.09 9.53
C ARG A 546 1.86 -2.59 9.58
N PHE A 547 0.63 -2.95 9.87
CA PHE A 547 0.16 -4.32 9.94
C PHE A 547 -0.59 -4.79 8.69
N VAL A 548 -0.68 -3.96 7.65
CA VAL A 548 -1.11 -4.37 6.31
C VAL A 548 0.12 -4.89 5.57
N GLU A 549 0.55 -6.10 5.94
CA GLU A 549 1.87 -6.65 5.58
C GLU A 549 2.04 -6.90 4.08
N GLN A 550 0.94 -7.02 3.33
CA GLN A 550 0.95 -7.28 1.89
C GLN A 550 1.05 -6.01 1.03
N LEU A 551 1.13 -4.82 1.62
CA LEU A 551 1.58 -3.64 0.88
C LEU A 551 3.01 -3.88 0.37
N ALA A 552 3.21 -3.84 -0.93
CA ALA A 552 4.51 -4.08 -1.56
C ALA A 552 5.35 -2.79 -1.64
N ASP A 553 4.71 -1.64 -1.87
CA ASP A 553 5.39 -0.40 -2.24
C ASP A 553 4.78 0.83 -1.54
N SER A 554 5.62 1.82 -1.22
CA SER A 554 5.19 3.12 -0.66
C SER A 554 4.26 3.91 -1.61
N GLU A 555 4.33 3.65 -2.91
CA GLU A 555 3.45 4.27 -3.89
C GLU A 555 2.02 3.72 -3.82
N GLN A 556 1.81 2.49 -3.30
CA GLN A 556 0.47 2.00 -2.96
C GLN A 556 -0.10 2.78 -1.77
N THR A 557 0.72 3.06 -0.75
CA THR A 557 0.32 3.90 0.38
C THR A 557 -0.02 5.32 -0.07
N ALA A 558 0.74 5.86 -1.01
CA ALA A 558 0.43 7.16 -1.61
C ALA A 558 -0.91 7.15 -2.37
N ALA A 559 -1.18 6.09 -3.12
CA ALA A 559 -2.46 5.91 -3.81
C ALA A 559 -3.63 5.79 -2.82
N LEU A 560 -3.49 4.98 -1.76
CA LEU A 560 -4.48 4.85 -0.68
C LEU A 560 -4.78 6.19 -0.01
N ALA A 561 -3.75 6.97 0.28
CA ALA A 561 -3.91 8.30 0.87
C ALA A 561 -4.69 9.26 -0.05
N GLN A 562 -4.46 9.21 -1.35
CA GLN A 562 -5.20 9.98 -2.34
C GLN A 562 -6.64 9.46 -2.52
N MET A 563 -6.87 8.14 -2.44
CA MET A 563 -8.20 7.55 -2.46
C MET A 563 -9.03 7.97 -1.24
N VAL A 564 -8.44 7.99 -0.03
CA VAL A 564 -9.13 8.50 1.17
C VAL A 564 -9.49 9.98 1.01
N ARG A 565 -8.55 10.81 0.51
CA ARG A 565 -8.84 12.22 0.21
C ARG A 565 -10.00 12.36 -0.77
N TYR A 566 -9.97 11.59 -1.87
CA TYR A 566 -11.04 11.58 -2.87
C TYR A 566 -12.40 11.22 -2.26
N CYS A 567 -12.43 10.21 -1.38
CA CYS A 567 -13.64 9.83 -0.65
C CYS A 567 -14.19 10.97 0.20
N LEU A 568 -13.31 11.69 0.92
CA LEU A 568 -13.70 12.83 1.75
C LEU A 568 -14.23 13.99 0.89
N GLU A 569 -13.53 14.35 -0.18
CA GLU A 569 -13.95 15.44 -1.09
C GLU A 569 -15.28 15.14 -1.79
N LYS A 570 -15.56 13.87 -2.06
CA LYS A 570 -16.83 13.43 -2.67
C LYS A 570 -17.92 13.10 -1.63
N GLY A 571 -17.63 13.14 -0.31
CA GLY A 571 -18.55 12.78 0.75
C GLY A 571 -19.02 11.32 0.68
N LEU A 572 -18.17 10.41 0.18
CA LEU A 572 -18.53 9.00 0.02
C LEU A 572 -18.62 8.28 1.35
N LEU A 573 -17.73 8.60 2.31
CA LEU A 573 -17.67 7.94 3.61
C LEU A 573 -18.93 8.18 4.45
N GLU A 574 -19.61 9.31 4.25
CA GLU A 574 -20.85 9.65 4.96
C GLU A 574 -22.10 9.01 4.33
N ARG A 575 -22.12 8.93 3.00
CA ARG A 575 -23.33 8.56 2.24
C ARG A 575 -23.37 7.09 1.86
N CYS A 576 -22.22 6.50 1.56
CA CYS A 576 -22.09 5.16 1.03
C CYS A 576 -21.66 4.15 2.10
N THR A 577 -21.98 2.89 1.89
CA THR A 577 -21.36 1.77 2.61
C THR A 577 -19.89 1.62 2.22
N VAL A 578 -19.11 0.86 3.00
CA VAL A 578 -17.71 0.57 2.65
C VAL A 578 -17.61 -0.09 1.28
N GLN A 579 -18.49 -1.04 0.99
CA GLN A 579 -18.53 -1.74 -0.30
C GLN A 579 -18.85 -0.79 -1.47
N GLU A 580 -19.86 0.07 -1.33
CA GLU A 580 -20.21 1.06 -2.36
C GLU A 580 -19.09 2.08 -2.57
N THR A 581 -18.41 2.48 -1.50
CA THR A 581 -17.25 3.37 -1.56
C THR A 581 -16.11 2.74 -2.36
N VAL A 582 -15.75 1.48 -2.05
CA VAL A 582 -14.69 0.77 -2.79
C VAL A 582 -15.10 0.54 -4.26
N ALA A 583 -16.34 0.13 -4.52
CA ALA A 583 -16.85 -0.03 -5.88
C ALA A 583 -16.78 1.29 -6.69
N THR A 584 -17.06 2.42 -6.04
CA THR A 584 -16.95 3.74 -6.67
C THR A 584 -15.49 4.10 -7.01
N LEU A 585 -14.55 3.79 -6.11
CA LEU A 585 -13.11 3.98 -6.36
C LEU A 585 -12.62 3.12 -7.52
N LEU A 586 -13.01 1.84 -7.55
CA LEU A 586 -12.62 0.93 -8.63
C LEU A 586 -13.18 1.38 -9.99
N LYS A 587 -14.44 1.80 -10.02
CA LYS A 587 -15.08 2.34 -11.24
C LYS A 587 -14.38 3.62 -11.74
N ALA A 588 -13.98 4.49 -10.83
CA ALA A 588 -13.22 5.69 -11.19
C ALA A 588 -11.83 5.32 -11.76
N TYR A 589 -11.16 4.34 -11.16
CA TYR A 589 -9.89 3.81 -11.68
C TYR A 589 -10.03 3.18 -13.07
N GLU A 590 -11.06 2.39 -13.29
CA GLU A 590 -11.32 1.74 -14.59
C GLU A 590 -11.57 2.75 -15.71
N ALA A 591 -12.23 3.86 -15.38
CA ALA A 591 -12.53 4.92 -16.35
C ALA A 591 -11.30 5.77 -16.71
N ASP A 592 -10.55 6.23 -15.71
CA ASP A 592 -9.57 7.31 -15.86
C ASP A 592 -8.16 6.95 -15.32
N GLY A 593 -7.96 5.72 -14.86
CA GLY A 593 -6.70 5.26 -14.25
C GLY A 593 -6.44 5.89 -12.88
N LEU A 594 -5.22 5.65 -12.34
CA LEU A 594 -4.82 6.17 -11.02
C LEU A 594 -4.77 7.71 -10.95
N SER A 595 -4.64 8.36 -12.09
CA SER A 595 -4.54 9.82 -12.16
C SER A 595 -5.81 10.55 -11.68
N VAL A 596 -6.98 9.88 -11.69
CA VAL A 596 -8.25 10.41 -11.16
C VAL A 596 -8.17 10.77 -9.67
N PHE A 597 -7.30 10.08 -8.94
CA PHE A 597 -7.08 10.33 -7.52
C PHE A 597 -6.01 11.41 -7.26
N SER A 598 -5.37 11.97 -8.27
CA SER A 598 -4.39 13.05 -8.09
C SER A 598 -5.08 14.31 -7.54
N ASP A 599 -4.41 14.99 -6.61
CA ASP A 599 -4.88 16.28 -6.07
C ASP A 599 -4.46 17.47 -6.92
N ALA A 600 -3.64 17.24 -7.94
CA ALA A 600 -3.11 18.26 -8.84
C ALA A 600 -3.92 18.34 -10.15
N SER A 601 -3.79 19.46 -10.86
CA SER A 601 -4.33 19.62 -12.23
C SER A 601 -3.57 18.80 -13.29
N TYR A 602 -2.65 17.94 -12.86
CA TYR A 602 -1.84 17.04 -13.68
C TYR A 602 -1.73 15.69 -12.98
N ALA A 603 -1.52 14.62 -13.73
CA ALA A 603 -1.25 13.30 -13.15
C ALA A 603 0.12 13.31 -12.51
N ALA A 604 0.17 13.10 -11.18
CA ALA A 604 1.42 13.02 -10.44
C ALA A 604 2.08 11.64 -10.62
N MET A 605 3.41 11.62 -10.66
CA MET A 605 4.21 10.41 -10.45
C MET A 605 4.04 9.92 -9.00
N GLY A 606 4.29 8.62 -8.77
CA GLY A 606 4.42 8.07 -7.42
C GLY A 606 3.13 7.50 -6.84
N LEU A 607 2.21 7.07 -7.70
CA LEU A 607 1.06 6.26 -7.30
C LEU A 607 1.18 4.87 -7.92
N ALA A 608 0.92 3.81 -7.13
CA ALA A 608 0.79 2.44 -7.58
C ALA A 608 -0.56 1.86 -7.13
N MET A 609 -1.19 1.04 -7.98
CA MET A 609 -2.51 0.47 -7.66
C MET A 609 -2.40 -0.52 -6.50
N PRO A 610 -3.11 -0.32 -5.37
CA PRO A 610 -3.28 -1.31 -4.33
C PRO A 610 -4.33 -2.34 -4.74
N ARG A 611 -4.32 -3.54 -4.12
CA ARG A 611 -5.42 -4.50 -4.29
C ARG A 611 -6.67 -4.00 -3.56
N VAL A 612 -7.79 -4.60 -3.90
CA VAL A 612 -9.08 -4.32 -3.23
C VAL A 612 -8.98 -4.50 -1.72
N GLN A 613 -8.28 -5.54 -1.27
CA GLN A 613 -8.09 -5.86 0.15
C GLN A 613 -7.33 -4.76 0.90
N GLU A 614 -6.30 -4.15 0.30
CA GLU A 614 -5.58 -3.03 0.92
C GLU A 614 -6.43 -1.75 0.94
N ILE A 615 -7.32 -1.53 -0.04
CA ILE A 615 -8.26 -0.40 -0.02
C ILE A 615 -9.23 -0.55 1.15
N TYR A 616 -9.83 -1.74 1.34
CA TYR A 616 -10.68 -2.03 2.51
C TYR A 616 -9.89 -1.86 3.82
N ALA A 617 -8.70 -2.46 3.90
CA ALA A 617 -7.86 -2.38 5.09
C ALA A 617 -7.51 -0.92 5.46
N CYS A 618 -7.25 -0.07 4.47
CA CYS A 618 -6.98 1.35 4.66
C CYS A 618 -8.21 2.11 5.17
N LEU A 619 -9.36 1.93 4.52
CA LEU A 619 -10.61 2.60 4.92
C LEU A 619 -11.02 2.20 6.34
N ASN A 620 -10.83 0.94 6.72
CA ASN A 620 -11.11 0.42 8.06
C ASN A 620 -10.20 0.98 9.17
N ARG A 621 -9.04 1.54 8.81
CA ARG A 621 -8.09 2.17 9.76
C ARG A 621 -8.17 3.69 9.76
N PHE A 622 -8.91 4.26 8.83
CA PHE A 622 -9.19 5.69 8.82
C PHE A 622 -10.24 6.02 9.88
N ARG A 623 -9.95 6.99 10.77
CA ARG A 623 -10.84 7.33 11.90
C ARG A 623 -11.89 8.39 11.56
N GLY A 624 -11.76 9.08 10.42
CA GLY A 624 -12.74 10.02 9.88
C GLY A 624 -12.68 11.43 10.46
#